data_321addfc39ed37ae7a10f2ce176ba9ef
#
_entry.id   321addfc39ed37ae7a10f2ce176ba9ef
#
_cell.length_a   1.000
_cell.length_b   1.000
_cell.length_c   1.000
_cell.angle_alpha   90.00
_cell.angle_beta   90.00
_cell.angle_gamma   90.00
#
_symmetry.space_group_name_H-M   'P 1'
#
loop_
_entity.id
_entity.type
_entity.pdbx_description
1 polymer ?
#
loop_
_entity_poly.entity_id
_entity_poly.type
_entity_poly.pdbx_seq_one_letter_code
_entity_poly.pdbx_strand_id
1 'polypeptide(L)'
;LSKQTSFLDAQQVDELARELEAIRAAVVSNVSRVALTLAPDLMWQFFTLAGTVYERTTEEGWEVSRVFDQACADLVKMSVDAEIEPKLFATKVVSAISSNHYSEYSALIPAIASAQPWASAYVSEFRALLQRLLDEQPGPSGSTNSERSRVLRHALRELDFHSAA
;
A
#
# COMPACT_ATOMS: atom_id res chain seq x y z
N LEU A 1 4.00 -29.26 -18.42
CA LEU A 1 4.04 -29.56 -16.98
C LEU A 1 3.52 -28.36 -16.21
N SER A 2 2.24 -28.43 -15.85
CA SER A 2 1.67 -27.43 -14.94
C SER A 2 2.44 -27.47 -13.62
N LYS A 3 3.09 -26.36 -13.29
CA LYS A 3 3.60 -26.15 -11.93
C LYS A 3 2.37 -26.12 -11.03
N GLN A 4 2.06 -27.22 -10.39
CA GLN A 4 1.11 -27.24 -9.29
C GLN A 4 1.69 -26.31 -8.23
N THR A 5 1.11 -25.14 -8.08
CA THR A 5 1.36 -24.26 -6.96
C THR A 5 0.78 -24.99 -5.73
N SER A 6 1.63 -25.70 -5.00
CA SER A 6 1.21 -26.32 -3.75
C SER A 6 0.94 -25.22 -2.73
N PHE A 7 -0.28 -25.18 -2.20
CA PHE A 7 -0.62 -24.28 -1.10
C PHE A 7 0.20 -24.64 0.15
N LEU A 8 0.61 -23.62 0.88
CA LEU A 8 1.31 -23.79 2.13
C LEU A 8 0.35 -24.22 3.23
N ASP A 9 0.83 -25.10 4.13
CA ASP A 9 0.08 -25.43 5.33
C ASP A 9 0.18 -24.29 6.39
N ALA A 10 -0.57 -24.39 7.48
CA ALA A 10 -0.61 -23.36 8.51
C ALA A 10 0.77 -23.05 9.11
N GLN A 11 1.59 -24.08 9.34
CA GLN A 11 2.93 -23.89 9.88
C GLN A 11 3.85 -23.15 8.89
N GLN A 12 3.76 -23.51 7.61
CA GLN A 12 4.52 -22.86 6.54
C GLN A 12 4.09 -21.41 6.35
N VAL A 13 2.80 -21.10 6.49
CA VAL A 13 2.27 -19.74 6.45
C VAL A 13 2.82 -18.92 7.62
N ASP A 14 2.87 -19.47 8.83
CA ASP A 14 3.45 -18.82 10.00
C ASP A 14 4.93 -18.52 9.81
N GLU A 15 5.68 -19.46 9.26
CA GLU A 15 7.10 -19.29 8.96
C GLU A 15 7.30 -18.20 7.92
N LEU A 16 6.50 -18.19 6.87
CA LEU A 16 6.54 -17.18 5.83
C LEU A 16 6.21 -15.79 6.38
N ALA A 17 5.19 -15.68 7.23
CA ALA A 17 4.85 -14.43 7.89
C ALA A 17 5.99 -13.90 8.76
N ARG A 18 6.69 -14.77 9.47
CA ARG A 18 7.88 -14.38 10.26
C ARG A 18 9.03 -13.91 9.37
N GLU A 19 9.27 -14.56 8.24
CA GLU A 19 10.30 -14.14 7.28
C GLU A 19 9.97 -12.79 6.68
N LEU A 20 8.72 -12.57 6.28
CA LEU A 20 8.25 -11.28 5.77
C LEU A 20 8.39 -10.18 6.83
N GLU A 21 8.02 -10.48 8.07
CA GLU A 21 8.17 -9.54 9.18
C GLU A 21 9.63 -9.20 9.44
N ALA A 22 10.55 -10.16 9.33
CA ALA A 22 11.97 -9.93 9.47
C ALA A 22 12.50 -9.00 8.37
N ILE A 23 12.06 -9.18 7.13
CA ILE A 23 12.43 -8.30 6.01
C ILE A 23 11.90 -6.89 6.24
N ARG A 24 10.62 -6.76 6.57
CA ARG A 24 9.99 -5.47 6.88
C ARG A 24 10.75 -4.74 7.99
N ALA A 25 11.00 -5.42 9.10
CA ALA A 25 11.70 -4.87 10.25
C ALA A 25 13.14 -4.46 9.90
N ALA A 26 13.82 -5.22 9.05
CA ALA A 26 15.17 -4.88 8.59
C ALA A 26 15.18 -3.59 7.76
N VAL A 27 14.20 -3.40 6.88
CA VAL A 27 14.05 -2.16 6.10
C VAL A 27 13.82 -0.98 7.04
N VAL A 28 12.92 -1.13 8.00
CA VAL A 28 12.58 -0.07 8.96
C VAL A 28 13.77 0.28 9.86
N SER A 29 14.48 -0.72 10.39
CA SER A 29 15.49 -0.50 11.42
C SER A 29 16.88 -0.21 10.84
N ASN A 30 17.30 -0.98 9.85
CA ASN A 30 18.67 -0.96 9.35
C ASN A 30 18.83 0.00 8.17
N VAL A 31 17.96 -0.11 7.18
CA VAL A 31 18.07 0.71 5.97
C VAL A 31 17.72 2.16 6.26
N SER A 32 16.68 2.42 7.05
CA SER A 32 16.31 3.79 7.45
C SER A 32 17.42 4.51 8.20
N ARG A 33 18.23 3.78 8.96
CA ARG A 33 19.35 4.36 9.69
C ARG A 33 20.54 4.71 8.81
N VAL A 34 20.81 3.90 7.79
CA VAL A 34 22.02 4.01 6.96
C VAL A 34 21.72 4.79 5.67
N ALA A 35 20.53 4.62 5.10
CA ALA A 35 20.15 5.19 3.82
C ALA A 35 18.68 5.63 3.85
N LEU A 36 18.40 6.66 4.64
CA LEU A 36 17.04 7.18 4.88
C LEU A 36 16.28 7.46 3.58
N THR A 37 16.95 8.02 2.59
CA THR A 37 16.32 8.37 1.30
C THR A 37 16.00 7.18 0.41
N LEU A 38 16.66 6.02 0.64
CA LEU A 38 16.42 4.78 -0.12
C LEU A 38 15.39 3.87 0.54
N ALA A 39 15.12 4.09 1.82
CA ALA A 39 14.23 3.22 2.58
C ALA A 39 12.80 3.15 2.01
N PRO A 40 12.16 4.26 1.57
CA PRO A 40 10.84 4.18 0.95
C PRO A 40 10.82 3.31 -0.32
N ASP A 41 11.81 3.41 -1.19
CA ASP A 41 11.89 2.61 -2.41
C ASP A 41 12.01 1.12 -2.11
N LEU A 42 12.79 0.76 -1.10
CA LEU A 42 12.88 -0.63 -0.66
C LEU A 42 11.58 -1.14 -0.06
N MET A 43 10.85 -0.29 0.67
CA MET A 43 9.53 -0.66 1.18
C MET A 43 8.52 -0.85 0.04
N TRP A 44 8.54 -0.01 -0.99
CA TRP A 44 7.73 -0.23 -2.20
C TRP A 44 8.06 -1.57 -2.85
N GLN A 45 9.34 -1.92 -2.95
CA GLN A 45 9.78 -3.22 -3.49
C GLN A 45 9.30 -4.39 -2.63
N PHE A 46 9.22 -4.23 -1.31
CA PHE A 46 8.69 -5.24 -0.40
C PHE A 46 7.27 -5.67 -0.81
N PHE A 47 6.42 -4.72 -1.20
CA PHE A 47 5.05 -5.03 -1.63
C PHE A 47 4.99 -5.89 -2.89
N THR A 48 6.04 -5.92 -3.71
CA THR A 48 6.08 -6.79 -4.90
C THR A 48 6.07 -8.28 -4.55
N LEU A 49 6.41 -8.62 -3.32
CA LEU A 49 6.36 -10.01 -2.82
C LEU A 49 4.93 -10.50 -2.63
N ALA A 50 3.95 -9.61 -2.53
CA ALA A 50 2.55 -9.95 -2.25
C ALA A 50 1.99 -10.98 -3.24
N GLY A 51 2.23 -10.79 -4.54
CA GLY A 51 1.76 -11.73 -5.57
C GLY A 51 2.24 -13.15 -5.31
N THR A 52 3.54 -13.33 -5.12
CA THR A 52 4.14 -14.64 -4.87
C THR A 52 3.62 -15.27 -3.58
N VAL A 53 3.43 -14.46 -2.55
CA VAL A 53 2.99 -14.93 -1.23
C VAL A 53 1.52 -15.34 -1.27
N TYR A 54 0.64 -14.46 -1.74
CA TYR A 54 -0.80 -14.70 -1.72
C TYR A 54 -1.25 -15.79 -2.69
N GLU A 55 -0.54 -16.01 -3.77
CA GLU A 55 -0.80 -17.14 -4.67
C GLU A 55 -0.57 -18.51 -4.00
N ARG A 56 0.19 -18.55 -2.92
CA ARG A 56 0.54 -19.78 -2.18
C ARG A 56 -0.18 -19.90 -0.83
N THR A 57 -0.90 -18.87 -0.40
CA THR A 57 -1.65 -18.88 0.86
C THR A 57 -3.15 -19.01 0.59
N THR A 58 -3.85 -19.68 1.49
CA THR A 58 -5.32 -19.74 1.50
C THR A 58 -5.88 -18.55 2.26
N GLU A 59 -7.21 -18.43 2.34
CA GLU A 59 -7.91 -17.35 3.05
C GLU A 59 -7.51 -17.19 4.53
N GLU A 60 -6.86 -18.18 5.10
CA GLU A 60 -6.35 -18.15 6.48
C GLU A 60 -5.05 -17.34 6.66
N GLY A 61 -4.55 -16.69 5.59
CA GLY A 61 -3.32 -15.91 5.60
C GLY A 61 -3.40 -14.54 6.27
N TRP A 62 -4.25 -14.35 7.29
CA TRP A 62 -4.38 -13.08 8.01
C TRP A 62 -3.08 -12.58 8.63
N GLU A 63 -2.20 -13.49 9.02
CA GLU A 63 -0.89 -13.16 9.58
C GLU A 63 0.02 -12.47 8.55
N VAL A 64 -0.02 -12.94 7.31
CA VAL A 64 0.66 -12.29 6.18
C VAL A 64 0.08 -10.91 5.92
N SER A 65 -1.25 -10.79 5.93
CA SER A 65 -1.94 -9.51 5.74
C SER A 65 -1.53 -8.48 6.79
N ARG A 66 -1.34 -8.88 8.03
CA ARG A 66 -0.87 -7.99 9.10
C ARG A 66 0.51 -7.40 8.80
N VAL A 67 1.40 -8.18 8.20
CA VAL A 67 2.74 -7.70 7.84
C VAL A 67 2.64 -6.61 6.77
N PHE A 68 1.81 -6.82 5.75
CA PHE A 68 1.59 -5.81 4.70
C PHE A 68 0.86 -4.57 5.23
N ASP A 69 -0.08 -4.74 6.15
CA ASP A 69 -0.77 -3.61 6.80
C ASP A 69 0.22 -2.74 7.59
N GLN A 70 1.12 -3.37 8.34
CA GLN A 70 2.17 -2.65 9.06
C GLN A 70 3.15 -1.99 8.10
N ALA A 71 3.47 -2.64 6.99
CA ALA A 71 4.32 -2.07 5.95
C ALA A 71 3.71 -0.81 5.32
N CYS A 72 2.38 -0.73 5.20
CA CYS A 72 1.70 0.48 4.74
C CYS A 72 1.96 1.66 5.69
N ALA A 73 1.82 1.45 7.00
CA ALA A 73 2.09 2.49 7.99
C ALA A 73 3.57 2.91 7.97
N ASP A 74 4.47 1.94 7.87
CA ASP A 74 5.91 2.21 7.78
C ASP A 74 6.26 3.00 6.53
N LEU A 75 5.66 2.68 5.40
CA LEU A 75 5.90 3.36 4.12
C LEU A 75 5.54 4.84 4.20
N VAL A 76 4.41 5.18 4.82
CA VAL A 76 4.00 6.58 5.00
C VAL A 76 5.02 7.30 5.88
N LYS A 77 5.37 6.73 7.03
CA LYS A 77 6.34 7.33 7.95
C LYS A 77 7.72 7.50 7.31
N MET A 78 8.21 6.47 6.64
CA MET A 78 9.51 6.50 5.97
C MET A 78 9.55 7.54 4.84
N SER A 79 8.46 7.70 4.10
CA SER A 79 8.35 8.70 3.04
C SER A 79 8.40 10.11 3.60
N VAL A 80 7.73 10.37 4.71
CA VAL A 80 7.78 11.65 5.40
C VAL A 80 9.17 11.93 5.96
N ASP A 81 9.77 10.94 6.63
CA ASP A 81 11.12 11.06 7.22
C ASP A 81 12.20 11.29 6.15
N ALA A 82 12.03 10.70 4.98
CA ALA A 82 12.93 10.89 3.83
C ALA A 82 12.64 12.18 3.03
N GLU A 83 11.66 12.96 3.45
CA GLU A 83 11.24 14.19 2.78
C GLU A 83 10.87 13.99 1.31
N ILE A 84 10.25 12.84 0.99
CA ILE A 84 9.73 12.57 -0.34
C ILE A 84 8.68 13.63 -0.68
N GLU A 85 8.75 14.19 -1.90
CA GLU A 85 7.78 15.20 -2.32
C GLU A 85 6.35 14.67 -2.24
N PRO A 86 5.41 15.39 -1.57
CA PRO A 86 4.03 14.91 -1.40
C PRO A 86 3.31 14.55 -2.70
N LYS A 87 3.56 15.29 -3.78
CA LYS A 87 2.98 15.01 -5.11
C LYS A 87 3.50 13.69 -5.69
N LEU A 88 4.79 13.43 -5.55
CA LEU A 88 5.41 12.18 -6.01
C LEU A 88 4.87 11.00 -5.21
N PHE A 89 4.77 11.14 -3.90
CA PHE A 89 4.19 10.14 -3.02
C PHE A 89 2.73 9.85 -3.42
N ALA A 90 1.91 10.88 -3.59
CA ALA A 90 0.52 10.74 -4.00
C ALA A 90 0.37 9.98 -5.33
N THR A 91 1.22 10.26 -6.31
CA THR A 91 1.23 9.56 -7.60
C THR A 91 1.52 8.08 -7.44
N LYS A 92 2.49 7.72 -6.61
CA LYS A 92 2.82 6.32 -6.32
C LYS A 92 1.69 5.61 -5.60
N VAL A 93 1.02 6.28 -4.66
CA VAL A 93 -0.12 5.72 -3.94
C VAL A 93 -1.28 5.42 -4.88
N VAL A 94 -1.62 6.35 -5.76
CA VAL A 94 -2.69 6.14 -6.76
C VAL A 94 -2.38 4.94 -7.65
N SER A 95 -1.13 4.81 -8.10
CA SER A 95 -0.69 3.67 -8.88
C SER A 95 -0.85 2.35 -8.10
N ALA A 96 -0.45 2.35 -6.84
CA ALA A 96 -0.54 1.17 -5.97
C ALA A 96 -1.99 0.73 -5.74
N ILE A 97 -2.88 1.63 -5.35
CA ILE A 97 -4.29 1.28 -5.09
C ILE A 97 -5.02 0.86 -6.36
N SER A 98 -4.61 1.36 -7.52
CA SER A 98 -5.17 0.97 -8.81
C SER A 98 -4.75 -0.46 -9.23
N SER A 99 -3.67 -0.97 -8.69
CA SER A 99 -3.14 -2.32 -8.95
C SER A 99 -3.14 -3.23 -7.71
N ASN A 100 -4.06 -3.00 -6.79
CA ASN A 100 -4.17 -3.70 -5.51
C ASN A 100 -4.88 -5.05 -5.67
N HIS A 101 -4.21 -6.02 -6.30
CA HIS A 101 -4.81 -7.31 -6.66
C HIS A 101 -5.02 -8.25 -5.47
N TYR A 102 -4.19 -8.14 -4.43
CA TYR A 102 -4.20 -9.05 -3.28
C TYR A 102 -4.55 -8.33 -1.98
N SER A 103 -5.05 -7.12 -2.05
CA SER A 103 -5.35 -6.25 -0.89
C SER A 103 -4.11 -5.87 -0.06
N GLU A 104 -2.93 -5.99 -0.63
CA GLU A 104 -1.65 -5.66 0.03
C GLU A 104 -1.53 -4.20 0.42
N TYR A 105 -2.25 -3.31 -0.28
CA TYR A 105 -2.27 -1.87 -0.01
C TYR A 105 -3.51 -1.40 0.75
N SER A 106 -4.32 -2.31 1.28
CA SER A 106 -5.61 -1.95 1.89
C SER A 106 -5.48 -1.04 3.10
N ALA A 107 -4.38 -1.11 3.84
CA ALA A 107 -4.12 -0.24 4.99
C ALA A 107 -3.45 1.09 4.62
N LEU A 108 -3.15 1.34 3.34
CA LEU A 108 -2.39 2.52 2.93
C LEU A 108 -3.19 3.82 3.11
N ILE A 109 -4.46 3.82 2.73
CA ILE A 109 -5.33 5.00 2.87
C ILE A 109 -5.55 5.35 4.35
N PRO A 110 -5.92 4.40 5.23
CA PRO A 110 -5.97 4.68 6.66
C PRO A 110 -4.65 5.18 7.23
N ALA A 111 -3.52 4.66 6.78
CA ALA A 111 -2.19 5.11 7.22
C ALA A 111 -1.92 6.57 6.81
N ILE A 112 -2.28 6.94 5.58
CA ILE A 112 -2.18 8.33 5.11
C ILE A 112 -3.08 9.25 5.93
N ALA A 113 -4.33 8.86 6.15
CA ALA A 113 -5.27 9.64 6.96
C ALA A 113 -4.76 9.88 8.39
N SER A 114 -4.13 8.86 8.98
CA SER A 114 -3.53 8.94 10.31
C SER A 114 -2.33 9.90 10.38
N ALA A 115 -1.77 10.26 9.25
CA ALA A 115 -0.68 11.24 9.16
C ALA A 115 -1.16 12.69 9.18
N GLN A 116 -2.48 12.95 9.20
CA GLN A 116 -3.08 14.28 9.15
C GLN A 116 -2.44 15.28 10.15
N PRO A 117 -2.20 14.91 11.42
CA PRO A 117 -1.66 15.87 12.38
C PRO A 117 -0.18 16.24 12.17
N TRP A 118 0.62 15.33 11.60
CA TRP A 118 2.08 15.49 11.52
C TRP A 118 2.61 15.56 10.08
N ALA A 119 1.80 15.23 9.10
CA ALA A 119 2.16 15.25 7.68
C ALA A 119 0.96 15.63 6.81
N SER A 120 0.28 16.72 7.14
CA SER A 120 -0.93 17.18 6.45
C SER A 120 -0.75 17.41 4.95
N ALA A 121 0.44 17.79 4.50
CA ALA A 121 0.73 17.99 3.07
C ALA A 121 0.54 16.71 2.26
N TYR A 122 0.88 15.53 2.81
CA TYR A 122 0.69 14.24 2.17
C TYR A 122 -0.80 13.92 1.97
N VAL A 123 -1.60 14.19 2.99
CA VAL A 123 -3.05 14.01 2.95
C VAL A 123 -3.68 14.95 1.91
N SER A 124 -3.32 16.22 1.95
CA SER A 124 -3.85 17.25 1.06
C SER A 124 -3.50 16.98 -0.41
N GLU A 125 -2.27 16.62 -0.69
CA GLU A 125 -1.82 16.31 -2.06
C GLU A 125 -2.46 15.03 -2.60
N PHE A 126 -2.61 14.02 -1.76
CA PHE A 126 -3.28 12.79 -2.15
C PHE A 126 -4.77 13.04 -2.46
N ARG A 127 -5.46 13.78 -1.59
CA ARG A 127 -6.86 14.17 -1.82
C ARG A 127 -7.01 14.98 -3.10
N ALA A 128 -6.14 15.97 -3.31
CA ALA A 128 -6.18 16.82 -4.50
C ALA A 128 -5.95 16.02 -5.79
N LEU A 129 -5.04 15.05 -5.75
CA LEU A 129 -4.79 14.17 -6.90
C LEU A 129 -6.00 13.29 -7.22
N LEU A 130 -6.61 12.68 -6.19
CA LEU A 130 -7.83 11.87 -6.37
C LEU A 130 -8.95 12.70 -6.99
N GLN A 131 -9.18 13.91 -6.48
CA GLN A 131 -10.22 14.79 -6.97
C GLN A 131 -9.94 15.21 -8.42
N ARG A 132 -8.72 15.60 -8.73
CA ARG A 132 -8.32 15.97 -10.10
C ARG A 132 -8.53 14.83 -11.09
N LEU A 133 -8.11 13.62 -10.72
CA LEU A 133 -8.26 12.45 -11.59
C LEU A 133 -9.73 12.07 -11.82
N LEU A 134 -10.59 12.28 -10.82
CA LEU A 134 -12.03 12.08 -10.96
C LEU A 134 -12.65 13.14 -11.85
N ASP A 135 -12.24 14.41 -11.73
CA ASP A 135 -12.76 15.52 -12.54
C ASP A 135 -12.33 15.43 -14.02
N GLU A 136 -11.15 14.89 -14.28
CA GLU A 136 -10.58 14.69 -15.63
C GLU A 136 -11.20 13.49 -16.37
N GLN A 137 -12.00 12.66 -15.71
CA GLN A 137 -12.61 11.49 -16.35
C GLN A 137 -13.62 11.94 -17.40
N PRO A 138 -13.44 11.59 -18.70
CA PRO A 138 -14.48 11.80 -19.68
C PRO A 138 -15.70 10.96 -19.32
N GLY A 139 -16.90 11.47 -19.58
CA GLY A 139 -18.18 10.86 -19.23
C GLY A 139 -18.31 9.36 -19.58
N PRO A 140 -19.46 8.74 -19.37
CA PRO A 140 -19.63 7.29 -19.11
C PRO A 140 -19.36 6.35 -20.30
N SER A 141 -18.29 6.52 -21.02
CA SER A 141 -17.95 5.65 -22.14
C SER A 141 -16.76 4.74 -21.81
N GLY A 142 -17.04 3.49 -21.42
CA GLY A 142 -16.08 2.42 -21.31
C GLY A 142 -15.99 1.77 -19.92
N SER A 143 -15.99 0.44 -19.88
CA SER A 143 -15.98 -0.36 -18.66
C SER A 143 -14.71 -0.19 -17.82
N THR A 144 -13.56 0.02 -18.44
CA THR A 144 -12.28 0.24 -17.76
C THR A 144 -12.23 1.57 -17.02
N ASN A 145 -12.81 2.62 -17.58
CA ASN A 145 -12.88 3.92 -16.94
C ASN A 145 -13.82 3.91 -15.72
N SER A 146 -14.90 3.12 -15.77
CA SER A 146 -15.83 3.01 -14.64
C SER A 146 -15.22 2.30 -13.44
N GLU A 147 -14.38 1.30 -13.66
CA GLU A 147 -13.70 0.57 -12.58
C GLU A 147 -12.65 1.44 -11.90
N ARG A 148 -11.82 2.12 -12.69
CA ARG A 148 -10.84 3.08 -12.17
C ARG A 148 -11.52 4.19 -11.36
N SER A 149 -12.59 4.76 -11.89
CA SER A 149 -13.38 5.78 -11.19
C SER A 149 -13.94 5.27 -9.87
N ARG A 150 -14.37 4.01 -9.84
CA ARG A 150 -14.87 3.38 -8.61
C ARG A 150 -13.78 3.29 -7.55
N VAL A 151 -12.58 2.85 -7.93
CA VAL A 151 -11.41 2.76 -7.03
C VAL A 151 -11.07 4.14 -6.48
N LEU A 152 -11.00 5.15 -7.33
CA LEU A 152 -10.64 6.52 -6.92
C LEU A 152 -11.71 7.14 -6.00
N ARG A 153 -13.00 6.93 -6.29
CA ARG A 153 -14.09 7.41 -5.42
C ARG A 153 -14.09 6.70 -4.07
N HIS A 154 -13.84 5.41 -4.08
CA HIS A 154 -13.74 4.63 -2.85
C HIS A 154 -12.58 5.14 -2.00
N ALA A 155 -11.42 5.38 -2.62
CA ALA A 155 -10.24 5.92 -1.96
C ALA A 155 -10.52 7.28 -1.32
N LEU A 156 -11.20 8.18 -2.04
CA LEU A 156 -11.54 9.51 -1.53
C LEU A 156 -12.51 9.43 -0.34
N ARG A 157 -13.52 8.57 -0.42
CA ARG A 157 -14.48 8.35 0.69
C ARG A 157 -13.78 7.75 1.91
N GLU A 158 -12.90 6.80 1.70
CA GLU A 158 -12.14 6.14 2.78
C GLU A 158 -11.20 7.14 3.45
N LEU A 159 -10.52 7.97 2.66
CA LEU A 159 -9.65 9.03 3.18
C LEU A 159 -10.45 10.03 4.04
N ASP A 160 -11.60 10.48 3.58
CA ASP A 160 -12.46 11.40 4.31
C ASP A 160 -13.03 10.77 5.59
N PHE A 161 -13.41 9.51 5.52
CA PHE A 161 -13.91 8.76 6.68
C PHE A 161 -12.87 8.69 7.80
N HIS A 162 -11.64 8.31 7.47
CA HIS A 162 -10.56 8.17 8.44
C HIS A 162 -10.01 9.52 8.91
N SER A 163 -10.07 10.55 8.07
CA SER A 163 -9.60 11.90 8.41
C SER A 163 -10.57 12.65 9.33
N ALA A 164 -11.84 12.25 9.38
CA ALA A 164 -12.87 12.89 10.20
C ALA A 164 -12.85 12.41 11.67
N ALA A 165 -12.07 11.39 11.97
CA ALA A 165 -11.98 10.85 13.33
C ALA A 165 -11.07 11.68 14.24
#